data_54ac24847609f5165d5f645e5f1890bf
#
_entry.id   54ac24847609f5165d5f645e5f1890bf
#
_cell.length_a   1.000
_cell.length_b   1.000
_cell.length_c   1.000
_cell.angle_alpha   90.00
_cell.angle_beta   90.00
_cell.angle_gamma   90.00
#
_symmetry.space_group_name_H-M   'P 1'
#
loop_
_entity.id
_entity.type
_entity.pdbx_description
1 polymer ?
#
loop_
_entity_poly.entity_id
_entity_poly.type
_entity_poly.pdbx_seq_one_letter_code
_entity_poly.pdbx_strand_id
1 'polypeptide(L)'
;MPLPRSKPRTSDVPQFSLYGEASRPEDAESVHIELIETRSRVHDWHIAPHTHAGLFQVLFLMSGHVSALMEEEIWEVDGPVVITIHPSLVHGFDFSEQAGGFVLTVDPHVVFSAGSSEGHGELFSPLFLRPMAIELGRVPELRERMETLLRLLIAESAAPRTGHTLMLEWLARSVMLLLVRLEADHRSAELSGRGDFELFSRFRALVEQHFKEQWQVAVYADKLRITPSRLNRLCLKLAGHSAFDLAQQRLILEACRKLTYVPSGISTIAYELGFQDPAYFSRLFKRHMGVTPKEYRRTHVEE
;
A
#
# COMPACT_ATOMS: atom_id res chain seq x y z
N MET A 1 32.79 -20.55 -5.47
CA MET A 1 31.87 -19.80 -6.32
C MET A 1 30.48 -20.34 -6.10
N PRO A 2 29.54 -19.60 -5.49
CA PRO A 2 28.16 -20.03 -5.45
C PRO A 2 27.52 -19.80 -6.83
N LEU A 3 26.73 -20.80 -7.26
CA LEU A 3 25.99 -20.76 -8.53
C LEU A 3 24.95 -19.63 -8.51
N PRO A 4 24.69 -18.95 -9.64
CA PRO A 4 23.67 -17.91 -9.70
C PRO A 4 22.29 -18.55 -9.42
N ARG A 5 21.61 -18.08 -8.37
CA ARG A 5 20.23 -18.47 -8.06
C ARG A 5 19.33 -18.06 -9.22
N SER A 6 18.62 -19.02 -9.80
CA SER A 6 17.63 -18.78 -10.85
C SER A 6 16.53 -17.91 -10.32
N LYS A 7 16.18 -16.83 -11.06
CA LYS A 7 15.05 -15.95 -10.74
C LYS A 7 13.74 -16.76 -10.66
N PRO A 8 12.94 -16.63 -9.60
CA PRO A 8 11.62 -17.27 -9.55
C PRO A 8 10.73 -16.67 -10.63
N ARG A 9 9.95 -17.51 -11.31
CA ARG A 9 8.89 -17.04 -12.21
C ARG A 9 7.73 -16.53 -11.36
N THR A 10 7.09 -15.44 -11.76
CA THR A 10 5.95 -14.83 -11.04
C THR A 10 4.80 -15.79 -10.73
N SER A 11 4.70 -16.93 -11.39
CA SER A 11 3.71 -17.99 -11.13
C SER A 11 4.02 -18.87 -9.91
N ASP A 12 5.25 -18.80 -9.35
CA ASP A 12 5.73 -19.69 -8.29
C ASP A 12 5.93 -18.95 -6.95
N VAL A 13 5.55 -17.67 -6.87
CA VAL A 13 5.70 -16.85 -5.66
C VAL A 13 4.51 -17.13 -4.74
N PRO A 14 4.73 -17.60 -3.49
CA PRO A 14 3.66 -17.85 -2.55
C PRO A 14 2.93 -16.56 -2.17
N GLN A 15 1.61 -16.67 -2.03
CA GLN A 15 0.75 -15.59 -1.57
C GLN A 15 0.38 -15.85 -0.11
N PHE A 16 0.69 -14.89 0.76
CA PHE A 16 0.40 -14.99 2.18
C PHE A 16 -0.74 -14.05 2.58
N SER A 17 -1.48 -14.46 3.59
CA SER A 17 -2.42 -13.62 4.33
C SER A 17 -1.70 -12.84 5.43
N LEU A 18 -2.46 -12.17 6.31
CA LEU A 18 -1.96 -11.34 7.42
C LEU A 18 -0.87 -12.03 8.27
N TYR A 19 -0.99 -13.33 8.50
CA TYR A 19 -0.09 -14.08 9.39
C TYR A 19 1.00 -14.89 8.67
N GLY A 20 1.15 -14.75 7.34
CA GLY A 20 2.15 -15.52 6.58
C GLY A 20 1.88 -17.02 6.48
N GLU A 21 0.73 -17.48 6.96
CA GLU A 21 0.22 -18.82 6.83
C GLU A 21 -1.01 -18.85 5.94
N ALA A 22 -1.37 -20.01 5.39
CA ALA A 22 -2.63 -20.16 4.67
C ALA A 22 -3.79 -19.93 5.66
N SER A 23 -4.37 -18.73 5.63
CA SER A 23 -5.34 -18.28 6.62
C SER A 23 -6.63 -19.06 6.63
N ARG A 24 -7.17 -19.21 7.84
CA ARG A 24 -8.60 -19.42 8.02
C ARG A 24 -9.33 -18.07 7.83
N PRO A 25 -10.45 -18.03 7.12
CA PRO A 25 -11.21 -16.80 6.85
C PRO A 25 -11.77 -16.09 8.10
N GLU A 26 -11.79 -16.76 9.24
CA GLU A 26 -12.46 -16.33 10.48
C GLU A 26 -11.66 -15.30 11.30
N ASP A 27 -10.37 -15.08 11.00
CA ASP A 27 -9.47 -14.24 11.79
C ASP A 27 -8.92 -13.01 11.02
N ALA A 28 -9.64 -12.49 10.04
CA ALA A 28 -9.16 -11.34 9.24
C ALA A 28 -9.25 -10.03 10.04
N GLU A 29 -8.31 -9.82 10.96
CA GLU A 29 -8.05 -8.49 11.52
C GLU A 29 -7.67 -7.53 10.40
N SER A 30 -8.24 -6.32 10.43
CA SER A 30 -7.95 -5.25 9.46
C SER A 30 -6.56 -4.64 9.65
N VAL A 31 -5.93 -4.90 10.81
CA VAL A 31 -4.62 -4.39 11.20
C VAL A 31 -3.85 -5.48 11.94
N HIS A 32 -2.63 -5.75 11.50
CA HIS A 32 -1.71 -6.66 12.17
C HIS A 32 -0.36 -5.98 12.40
N ILE A 33 0.24 -6.22 13.57
CA ILE A 33 1.56 -5.71 13.90
C ILE A 33 2.40 -6.79 14.57
N GLU A 34 3.66 -6.88 14.18
CA GLU A 34 4.63 -7.80 14.77
C GLU A 34 6.03 -7.16 14.88
N LEU A 35 6.85 -7.73 15.76
CA LEU A 35 8.26 -7.33 15.86
C LEU A 35 9.08 -8.06 14.80
N ILE A 36 10.01 -7.35 14.15
CA ILE A 36 10.95 -7.94 13.18
C ILE A 36 11.68 -9.14 13.79
N GLU A 37 12.18 -8.98 15.01
CA GLU A 37 12.95 -10.03 15.69
C GLU A 37 12.12 -11.29 15.93
N THR A 38 10.85 -11.15 16.29
CA THR A 38 9.99 -12.30 16.58
C THR A 38 9.75 -13.13 15.34
N ARG A 39 9.49 -12.48 14.22
CA ARG A 39 9.24 -13.13 12.94
C ARG A 39 10.51 -13.70 12.30
N SER A 40 11.55 -12.85 12.22
CA SER A 40 12.74 -13.18 11.44
C SER A 40 13.58 -14.28 12.09
N ARG A 41 13.63 -14.36 13.43
CA ARG A 41 14.34 -15.45 14.15
C ARG A 41 13.81 -16.84 13.82
N VAL A 42 12.51 -16.99 13.61
CA VAL A 42 11.87 -18.27 13.25
C VAL A 42 12.28 -18.71 11.83
N HIS A 43 12.71 -17.78 11.00
CA HIS A 43 13.10 -17.99 9.61
C HIS A 43 14.58 -17.71 9.35
N ASP A 44 15.44 -17.84 10.37
CA ASP A 44 16.89 -17.59 10.27
C ASP A 44 17.22 -16.24 9.63
N TRP A 45 16.47 -15.19 9.98
CA TRP A 45 16.57 -13.81 9.49
C TRP A 45 16.33 -13.66 7.96
N HIS A 46 15.85 -14.70 7.31
CA HIS A 46 15.54 -14.73 5.88
C HIS A 46 14.03 -14.90 5.65
N ILE A 47 13.39 -13.92 5.06
CA ILE A 47 11.99 -13.99 4.62
C ILE A 47 11.99 -14.16 3.10
N ALA A 48 11.64 -15.35 2.64
CA ALA A 48 11.61 -15.70 1.22
C ALA A 48 10.66 -14.80 0.42
N PRO A 49 10.90 -14.58 -0.89
CA PRO A 49 10.03 -13.79 -1.74
C PRO A 49 8.58 -14.27 -1.70
N HIS A 50 7.65 -13.34 -1.43
CA HIS A 50 6.21 -13.60 -1.32
C HIS A 50 5.39 -12.35 -1.68
N THR A 51 4.07 -12.49 -1.69
CA THR A 51 3.12 -11.37 -1.89
C THR A 51 2.02 -11.40 -0.84
N HIS A 52 1.42 -10.24 -0.59
CA HIS A 52 0.18 -10.13 0.18
C HIS A 52 -0.95 -9.62 -0.71
N ALA A 53 -2.03 -10.41 -0.86
CA ALA A 53 -3.18 -10.00 -1.63
C ALA A 53 -3.96 -8.90 -0.90
N GLY A 54 -4.05 -7.73 -1.51
CA GLY A 54 -4.89 -6.65 -1.02
C GLY A 54 -4.38 -5.92 0.23
N LEU A 55 -3.27 -6.34 0.87
CA LEU A 55 -2.74 -5.74 2.09
C LEU A 55 -1.60 -4.77 1.79
N PHE A 56 -1.59 -3.66 2.52
CA PHE A 56 -0.48 -2.71 2.54
C PHE A 56 0.40 -2.99 3.76
N GLN A 57 1.69 -3.11 3.54
CA GLN A 57 2.63 -3.40 4.62
C GLN A 57 3.66 -2.29 4.77
N VAL A 58 4.06 -2.04 5.99
CA VAL A 58 5.09 -1.06 6.35
C VAL A 58 6.11 -1.73 7.25
N LEU A 59 7.35 -1.77 6.80
CA LEU A 59 8.50 -2.20 7.59
C LEU A 59 9.14 -0.97 8.24
N PHE A 60 9.20 -0.94 9.55
CA PHE A 60 9.92 0.05 10.36
C PHE A 60 11.18 -0.58 10.91
N LEU A 61 12.30 -0.46 10.21
CA LEU A 61 13.60 -0.90 10.70
C LEU A 61 14.18 0.20 11.58
N MET A 62 14.24 -0.04 12.89
CA MET A 62 14.76 0.93 13.87
C MET A 62 16.27 0.81 14.08
N SER A 63 16.81 -0.40 13.92
CA SER A 63 18.23 -0.71 14.03
C SER A 63 18.61 -1.87 13.12
N GLY A 64 19.89 -2.02 12.82
CA GLY A 64 20.43 -3.07 11.98
C GLY A 64 20.31 -2.75 10.49
N HIS A 65 20.48 -3.77 9.68
CA HIS A 65 20.50 -3.72 8.22
C HIS A 65 19.48 -4.66 7.62
N VAL A 66 18.94 -4.31 6.44
CA VAL A 66 18.09 -5.19 5.62
C VAL A 66 18.44 -5.08 4.15
N SER A 67 18.61 -6.22 3.50
CA SER A 67 18.58 -6.37 2.05
C SER A 67 17.14 -6.73 1.65
N ALA A 68 16.41 -5.78 1.10
CA ALA A 68 15.00 -5.91 0.75
C ALA A 68 14.83 -6.14 -0.76
N LEU A 69 14.34 -7.31 -1.14
CA LEU A 69 13.91 -7.58 -2.51
C LEU A 69 12.55 -6.89 -2.75
N MET A 70 12.47 -6.04 -3.76
CA MET A 70 11.25 -5.37 -4.21
C MET A 70 11.08 -5.61 -5.71
N GLU A 71 10.18 -6.52 -6.09
CA GLU A 71 10.05 -7.04 -7.47
C GLU A 71 11.37 -7.59 -7.99
N GLU A 72 12.05 -6.88 -8.86
CA GLU A 72 13.35 -7.25 -9.43
C GLU A 72 14.53 -6.46 -8.83
N GLU A 73 14.26 -5.49 -7.96
CA GLU A 73 15.26 -4.61 -7.35
C GLU A 73 15.64 -5.09 -5.95
N ILE A 74 16.90 -4.89 -5.58
CA ILE A 74 17.39 -5.12 -4.22
C ILE A 74 17.74 -3.77 -3.62
N TRP A 75 17.14 -3.48 -2.46
CA TRP A 75 17.38 -2.28 -1.69
C TRP A 75 18.21 -2.62 -0.45
N GLU A 76 19.42 -2.11 -0.38
CA GLU A 76 20.30 -2.24 0.79
C GLU A 76 20.13 -1.00 1.68
N VAL A 77 19.55 -1.19 2.86
CA VAL A 77 19.22 -0.07 3.75
C VAL A 77 19.55 -0.35 5.21
N ASP A 78 20.04 0.69 5.90
CA ASP A 78 20.31 0.68 7.32
C ASP A 78 19.23 1.42 8.11
N GLY A 79 18.89 0.91 9.30
CA GLY A 79 17.98 1.60 10.22
C GLY A 79 18.60 2.86 10.84
N PRO A 80 17.80 3.87 11.20
CA PRO A 80 16.32 3.85 11.18
C PRO A 80 15.71 4.25 9.83
N VAL A 81 14.92 3.36 9.24
CA VAL A 81 14.27 3.54 7.93
C VAL A 81 12.85 2.97 7.93
N VAL A 82 11.97 3.56 7.13
CA VAL A 82 10.65 3.02 6.81
C VAL A 82 10.65 2.52 5.37
N ILE A 83 10.17 1.30 5.15
CA ILE A 83 9.92 0.75 3.81
C ILE A 83 8.42 0.48 3.67
N THR A 84 7.80 0.99 2.61
CA THR A 84 6.39 0.72 2.27
C THR A 84 6.30 -0.35 1.20
N ILE A 85 5.40 -1.32 1.39
CA ILE A 85 5.17 -2.43 0.50
C ILE A 85 3.70 -2.42 0.09
N HIS A 86 3.47 -2.36 -1.21
CA HIS A 86 2.13 -2.28 -1.78
C HIS A 86 1.46 -3.65 -1.90
N PRO A 87 0.12 -3.70 -1.95
CA PRO A 87 -0.61 -4.91 -2.26
C PRO A 87 -0.09 -5.59 -3.52
N SER A 88 0.09 -6.91 -3.45
CA SER A 88 0.53 -7.77 -4.56
C SER A 88 1.98 -7.55 -5.06
N LEU A 89 2.76 -6.67 -4.45
CA LEU A 89 4.17 -6.50 -4.78
C LEU A 89 4.97 -7.69 -4.26
N VAL A 90 5.80 -8.30 -5.12
CA VAL A 90 6.71 -9.38 -4.70
C VAL A 90 7.82 -8.78 -3.86
N HIS A 91 7.98 -9.26 -2.64
CA HIS A 91 9.00 -8.79 -1.73
C HIS A 91 9.57 -9.90 -0.86
N GLY A 92 10.78 -9.69 -0.37
CA GLY A 92 11.49 -10.59 0.53
C GLY A 92 12.55 -9.82 1.29
N PHE A 93 13.04 -10.39 2.39
CA PHE A 93 13.98 -9.69 3.28
C PHE A 93 15.07 -10.61 3.76
N ASP A 94 16.30 -10.11 3.75
CA ASP A 94 17.43 -10.67 4.45
C ASP A 94 17.87 -9.65 5.53
N PHE A 95 17.58 -9.95 6.79
CA PHE A 95 17.89 -9.08 7.92
C PHE A 95 19.23 -9.42 8.55
N SER A 96 19.93 -8.41 9.05
CA SER A 96 21.03 -8.67 10.00
C SER A 96 20.49 -9.18 11.35
N GLU A 97 21.28 -9.94 12.10
CA GLU A 97 20.92 -10.44 13.43
C GLU A 97 20.63 -9.34 14.46
N GLN A 98 21.10 -8.11 14.19
CA GLN A 98 20.86 -6.92 15.01
C GLN A 98 19.66 -6.10 14.52
N ALA A 99 18.96 -6.57 13.50
CA ALA A 99 17.77 -5.89 12.99
C ALA A 99 16.66 -5.90 14.02
N GLY A 100 16.14 -4.72 14.33
CA GLY A 100 15.06 -4.52 15.27
C GLY A 100 14.06 -3.50 14.76
N GLY A 101 12.78 -3.73 15.06
CA GLY A 101 11.72 -2.84 14.63
C GLY A 101 10.38 -3.53 14.49
N PHE A 102 9.54 -3.04 13.60
CA PHE A 102 8.14 -3.43 13.49
C PHE A 102 7.73 -3.69 12.04
N VAL A 103 6.84 -4.64 11.86
CA VAL A 103 6.10 -4.85 10.60
C VAL A 103 4.63 -4.58 10.88
N LEU A 104 4.08 -3.55 10.25
CA LEU A 104 2.67 -3.20 10.31
C LEU A 104 2.00 -3.57 8.99
N THR A 105 1.01 -4.45 9.04
CA THR A 105 0.20 -4.86 7.89
C THR A 105 -1.22 -4.31 8.07
N VAL A 106 -1.74 -3.64 7.06
CA VAL A 106 -3.02 -2.91 7.12
C VAL A 106 -3.83 -3.24 5.88
N ASP A 107 -5.10 -3.59 6.10
CA ASP A 107 -6.06 -3.54 5.00
C ASP A 107 -6.25 -2.07 4.58
N PRO A 108 -6.08 -1.72 3.29
CA PRO A 108 -6.29 -0.36 2.80
C PRO A 108 -7.64 0.24 3.19
N HIS A 109 -8.65 -0.60 3.40
CA HIS A 109 -9.95 -0.17 3.91
C HIS A 109 -9.84 0.64 5.22
N VAL A 110 -8.95 0.27 6.12
CA VAL A 110 -8.73 0.99 7.39
C VAL A 110 -8.48 2.47 7.16
N VAL A 111 -7.75 2.83 6.12
CA VAL A 111 -7.42 4.24 5.81
C VAL A 111 -8.41 4.92 4.87
N PHE A 112 -9.10 4.17 4.01
CA PHE A 112 -10.00 4.73 3.00
C PHE A 112 -11.49 4.76 3.42
N SER A 113 -11.93 3.98 4.41
CA SER A 113 -13.34 3.92 4.85
C SER A 113 -13.67 4.81 6.05
N ALA A 114 -12.77 5.64 6.51
CA ALA A 114 -13.05 6.58 7.60
C ALA A 114 -14.23 7.46 7.26
N GLY A 115 -15.33 7.21 7.95
CA GLY A 115 -16.69 7.66 7.70
C GLY A 115 -16.84 9.08 7.19
N SER A 116 -17.67 9.21 6.19
CA SER A 116 -18.55 10.34 5.81
C SER A 116 -18.01 11.77 5.73
N SER A 117 -16.73 12.03 5.89
CA SER A 117 -16.14 13.33 5.53
C SER A 117 -15.45 13.16 4.19
N GLU A 118 -16.02 13.76 3.15
CA GLU A 118 -15.42 13.82 1.82
C GLU A 118 -13.96 14.29 1.94
N GLY A 119 -13.00 13.50 1.43
CA GLY A 119 -11.60 13.91 1.29
C GLY A 119 -10.56 13.21 2.19
N HIS A 120 -10.91 12.49 3.26
CA HIS A 120 -9.89 11.89 4.12
C HIS A 120 -9.10 10.75 3.45
N GLY A 121 -9.72 9.97 2.55
CA GLY A 121 -9.02 8.95 1.77
C GLY A 121 -7.96 9.52 0.82
N GLU A 122 -8.19 10.73 0.29
CA GLU A 122 -7.23 11.43 -0.57
C GLU A 122 -5.89 11.68 0.13
N LEU A 123 -5.93 11.95 1.44
CA LEU A 123 -4.75 12.24 2.24
C LEU A 123 -3.74 11.08 2.23
N PHE A 124 -4.22 9.85 2.24
CA PHE A 124 -3.37 8.63 2.29
C PHE A 124 -2.95 8.14 0.91
N SER A 125 -3.59 8.61 -0.14
CA SER A 125 -3.29 8.21 -1.53
C SER A 125 -1.79 8.27 -1.90
N PRO A 126 -0.98 9.24 -1.47
CA PRO A 126 0.45 9.28 -1.79
C PRO A 126 1.21 8.03 -1.38
N LEU A 127 0.83 7.40 -0.27
CA LEU A 127 1.49 6.20 0.23
C LEU A 127 1.30 4.97 -0.66
N PHE A 128 0.24 4.96 -1.49
CA PHE A 128 -0.14 3.84 -2.35
C PHE A 128 0.30 4.03 -3.81
N LEU A 129 1.22 4.97 -4.08
CA LEU A 129 1.68 5.25 -5.44
C LEU A 129 2.83 4.37 -5.89
N ARG A 130 3.77 4.18 -5.00
CA ARG A 130 5.01 3.40 -5.22
C ARG A 130 5.57 2.94 -3.88
N PRO A 131 6.30 1.83 -3.85
CA PRO A 131 7.08 1.46 -2.67
C PRO A 131 8.15 2.55 -2.42
N MET A 132 8.45 2.80 -1.16
CA MET A 132 9.37 3.85 -0.73
C MET A 132 10.26 3.32 0.38
N ALA A 133 11.52 3.79 0.41
CA ALA A 133 12.39 3.70 1.57
C ALA A 133 12.71 5.13 2.03
N ILE A 134 12.34 5.49 3.27
CA ILE A 134 12.52 6.84 3.80
C ILE A 134 13.32 6.77 5.09
N GLU A 135 14.47 7.44 5.13
CA GLU A 135 15.31 7.55 6.32
C GLU A 135 14.62 8.36 7.43
N LEU A 136 14.55 7.80 8.64
CA LEU A 136 13.99 8.44 9.83
C LEU A 136 15.02 9.25 10.62
N GLY A 137 16.31 9.09 10.31
CA GLY A 137 17.40 9.77 11.03
C GLY A 137 17.35 11.30 10.97
N ARG A 138 16.72 11.84 9.92
CA ARG A 138 16.60 13.29 9.70
C ARG A 138 15.42 13.93 10.41
N VAL A 139 14.51 13.14 10.98
CA VAL A 139 13.25 13.59 11.58
C VAL A 139 13.02 12.92 12.94
N PRO A 140 13.87 13.20 13.95
CA PRO A 140 13.87 12.47 15.21
C PRO A 140 12.55 12.57 15.98
N GLU A 141 11.88 13.72 15.97
CA GLU A 141 10.58 13.89 16.63
C GLU A 141 9.49 13.02 15.98
N LEU A 142 9.47 12.95 14.66
CA LEU A 142 8.51 12.13 13.94
C LEU A 142 8.77 10.64 14.18
N ARG A 143 10.04 10.23 14.18
CA ARG A 143 10.47 8.87 14.52
C ARG A 143 9.97 8.46 15.90
N GLU A 144 10.20 9.29 16.94
CA GLU A 144 9.77 9.01 18.31
C GLU A 144 8.24 8.84 18.42
N ARG A 145 7.49 9.71 17.74
CA ARG A 145 6.03 9.58 17.68
C ARG A 145 5.58 8.30 16.99
N MET A 146 6.19 7.93 15.89
CA MET A 146 5.90 6.68 15.18
C MET A 146 6.20 5.46 16.07
N GLU A 147 7.37 5.43 16.68
CA GLU A 147 7.76 4.35 17.59
C GLU A 147 6.78 4.22 18.78
N THR A 148 6.32 5.33 19.33
CA THR A 148 5.31 5.34 20.40
C THR A 148 3.99 4.70 19.93
N LEU A 149 3.49 5.07 18.77
CA LEU A 149 2.25 4.50 18.20
C LEU A 149 2.40 3.01 17.87
N LEU A 150 3.54 2.59 17.34
CA LEU A 150 3.82 1.18 17.04
C LEU A 150 3.89 0.33 18.31
N ARG A 151 4.50 0.85 19.39
CA ARG A 151 4.48 0.18 20.70
C ARG A 151 3.09 0.08 21.31
N LEU A 152 2.24 1.10 21.12
CA LEU A 152 0.83 1.04 21.52
C LEU A 152 0.05 -0.01 20.71
N LEU A 153 0.30 -0.13 19.41
CA LEU A 153 -0.28 -1.19 18.57
C LEU A 153 0.12 -2.59 19.07
N ILE A 154 1.41 -2.82 19.36
CA ILE A 154 1.89 -4.09 19.93
C ILE A 154 1.19 -4.39 21.27
N ALA A 155 1.10 -3.40 22.16
CA ALA A 155 0.47 -3.56 23.46
C ALA A 155 -1.04 -3.91 23.35
N GLU A 156 -1.74 -3.25 22.44
CA GLU A 156 -3.17 -3.50 22.18
C GLU A 156 -3.39 -4.88 21.54
N SER A 157 -2.53 -5.28 20.59
CA SER A 157 -2.58 -6.60 19.94
C SER A 157 -2.31 -7.74 20.94
N ALA A 158 -1.39 -7.53 21.90
CA ALA A 158 -1.02 -8.55 22.89
C ALA A 158 -2.10 -8.77 23.98
N ALA A 159 -2.95 -7.78 24.24
CA ALA A 159 -3.97 -7.82 25.31
C ALA A 159 -5.30 -7.21 24.87
N PRO A 160 -6.05 -7.92 23.99
CA PRO A 160 -7.31 -7.42 23.46
C PRO A 160 -8.33 -7.09 24.54
N ARG A 161 -8.97 -5.92 24.43
CA ARG A 161 -10.03 -5.44 25.33
C ARG A 161 -11.25 -5.02 24.53
N THR A 162 -12.32 -4.61 25.22
CA THR A 162 -13.50 -4.04 24.57
C THR A 162 -13.10 -2.89 23.64
N GLY A 163 -13.47 -2.96 22.35
CA GLY A 163 -13.12 -1.98 21.35
C GLY A 163 -11.74 -2.18 20.71
N HIS A 164 -11.10 -3.31 20.93
CA HIS A 164 -9.78 -3.69 20.41
C HIS A 164 -9.60 -3.37 18.92
N THR A 165 -10.45 -3.91 18.06
CA THR A 165 -10.38 -3.69 16.60
C THR A 165 -10.41 -2.20 16.26
N LEU A 166 -11.31 -1.44 16.88
CA LEU A 166 -11.42 -0.01 16.65
C LEU A 166 -10.19 0.75 17.13
N MET A 167 -9.60 0.34 18.26
CA MET A 167 -8.36 0.92 18.78
C MET A 167 -7.19 0.66 17.83
N LEU A 168 -7.02 -0.57 17.34
CA LEU A 168 -6.01 -0.91 16.36
C LEU A 168 -6.15 -0.08 15.06
N GLU A 169 -7.37 0.08 14.57
CA GLU A 169 -7.63 0.90 13.39
C GLU A 169 -7.26 2.37 13.59
N TRP A 170 -7.61 2.97 14.73
CA TRP A 170 -7.27 4.38 15.00
C TRP A 170 -5.77 4.59 15.16
N LEU A 171 -5.08 3.68 15.83
CA LEU A 171 -3.63 3.72 15.97
C LEU A 171 -2.94 3.54 14.60
N ALA A 172 -3.38 2.58 13.80
CA ALA A 172 -2.86 2.37 12.46
C ALA A 172 -3.08 3.60 11.56
N ARG A 173 -4.26 4.22 11.58
CA ARG A 173 -4.53 5.50 10.87
C ARG A 173 -3.59 6.61 11.33
N SER A 174 -3.29 6.67 12.63
CA SER A 174 -2.35 7.67 13.17
C SER A 174 -0.94 7.45 12.63
N VAL A 175 -0.47 6.19 12.58
CA VAL A 175 0.81 5.82 11.96
C VAL A 175 0.82 6.20 10.48
N MET A 176 -0.23 5.83 9.73
CA MET A 176 -0.34 6.15 8.31
C MET A 176 -0.34 7.67 8.05
N LEU A 177 -0.97 8.46 8.93
CA LEU A 177 -0.92 9.92 8.86
C LEU A 177 0.49 10.48 9.06
N LEU A 178 1.25 9.93 9.99
CA LEU A 178 2.66 10.30 10.17
C LEU A 178 3.51 9.92 8.95
N LEU A 179 3.23 8.78 8.30
CA LEU A 179 3.89 8.38 7.05
C LEU A 179 3.59 9.37 5.90
N VAL A 180 2.35 9.84 5.79
CA VAL A 180 1.99 10.88 4.80
C VAL A 180 2.82 12.16 5.03
N ARG A 181 2.98 12.57 6.27
CA ARG A 181 3.80 13.76 6.62
C ARG A 181 5.26 13.52 6.28
N LEU A 182 5.80 12.37 6.67
CA LEU A 182 7.18 11.98 6.38
C LEU A 182 7.46 11.95 4.86
N GLU A 183 6.52 11.39 4.10
CA GLU A 183 6.62 11.32 2.64
C GLU A 183 6.56 12.73 2.01
N ALA A 184 5.69 13.61 2.50
CA ALA A 184 5.60 14.98 2.03
C ALA A 184 6.87 15.79 2.33
N ASP A 185 7.47 15.62 3.51
CA ASP A 185 8.71 16.26 3.90
C ASP A 185 9.90 15.76 3.06
N HIS A 186 9.99 14.43 2.87
CA HIS A 186 11.01 13.79 2.03
C HIS A 186 10.90 14.27 0.57
N ARG A 187 9.70 14.29 0.02
CA ARG A 187 9.42 14.76 -1.33
C ARG A 187 9.74 16.25 -1.52
N SER A 188 9.48 17.05 -0.51
CA SER A 188 9.82 18.48 -0.53
C SER A 188 11.33 18.71 -0.54
N ALA A 189 12.10 17.85 0.11
CA ALA A 189 13.56 17.91 0.14
C ALA A 189 14.20 17.46 -1.19
N GLU A 190 13.61 16.44 -1.85
CA GLU A 190 14.07 15.94 -3.16
C GLU A 190 13.70 16.85 -4.34
N LEU A 191 12.57 17.57 -4.23
CA LEU A 191 12.04 18.38 -5.32
C LEU A 191 12.45 19.84 -5.16
N SER A 192 13.51 20.24 -5.80
CA SER A 192 13.84 21.64 -6.09
C SER A 192 12.82 22.34 -7.05
N GLY A 193 11.64 21.73 -7.27
CA GLY A 193 10.60 22.18 -8.17
C GLY A 193 9.21 22.20 -7.52
N ARG A 194 8.92 23.22 -6.67
CA ARG A 194 7.58 23.44 -6.08
C ARG A 194 6.42 23.30 -7.08
N GLY A 195 6.61 23.74 -8.33
CA GLY A 195 5.56 23.74 -9.35
C GLY A 195 5.17 22.36 -9.86
N ASP A 196 6.11 21.41 -9.96
CA ASP A 196 5.83 20.04 -10.44
C ASP A 196 5.03 19.26 -9.38
N PHE A 197 5.37 19.42 -8.11
CA PHE A 197 4.66 18.77 -7.01
C PHE A 197 3.23 19.29 -6.85
N GLU A 198 3.03 20.61 -6.88
CA GLU A 198 1.70 21.22 -6.80
C GLU A 198 0.82 20.76 -7.97
N LEU A 199 1.38 20.71 -9.17
CA LEU A 199 0.68 20.23 -10.36
C LEU A 199 0.29 18.75 -10.25
N PHE A 200 1.17 17.92 -9.71
CA PHE A 200 0.90 16.50 -9.47
C PHE A 200 -0.18 16.31 -8.39
N SER A 201 -0.13 17.07 -7.30
CA SER A 201 -1.16 17.04 -6.25
C SER A 201 -2.54 17.43 -6.79
N ARG A 202 -2.60 18.47 -7.64
CA ARG A 202 -3.83 18.84 -8.33
C ARG A 202 -4.35 17.76 -9.29
N PHE A 203 -3.45 17.08 -10.00
CA PHE A 203 -3.82 15.92 -10.82
C PHE A 203 -4.45 14.82 -9.96
N ARG A 204 -3.85 14.50 -8.83
CA ARG A 204 -4.35 13.48 -7.89
C ARG A 204 -5.73 13.83 -7.36
N ALA A 205 -5.94 15.08 -6.95
CA ALA A 205 -7.26 15.56 -6.52
C ALA A 205 -8.32 15.40 -7.61
N LEU A 206 -7.98 15.72 -8.87
CA LEU A 206 -8.88 15.51 -10.01
C LEU A 206 -9.18 14.02 -10.25
N VAL A 207 -8.19 13.14 -10.11
CA VAL A 207 -8.41 11.69 -10.20
C VAL A 207 -9.38 11.24 -9.12
N GLU A 208 -9.18 11.64 -7.86
CA GLU A 208 -10.07 11.28 -6.76
C GLU A 208 -11.51 11.73 -6.98
N GLN A 209 -11.71 12.95 -7.44
CA GLN A 209 -13.05 13.51 -7.72
C GLN A 209 -13.75 12.83 -8.91
N HIS A 210 -12.99 12.37 -9.91
CA HIS A 210 -13.53 12.00 -11.23
C HIS A 210 -13.16 10.59 -11.70
N PHE A 211 -12.59 9.73 -10.86
CA PHE A 211 -12.17 8.37 -11.30
C PHE A 211 -13.32 7.52 -11.83
N LYS A 212 -14.55 7.71 -11.33
CA LYS A 212 -15.75 6.99 -11.79
C LYS A 212 -16.21 7.43 -13.19
N GLU A 213 -15.87 8.63 -13.59
CA GLU A 213 -16.18 9.16 -14.91
C GLU A 213 -15.24 8.63 -15.99
N GLN A 214 -14.18 7.92 -15.57
CA GLN A 214 -13.18 7.29 -16.45
C GLN A 214 -12.61 8.26 -17.50
N TRP A 215 -12.26 9.47 -17.05
CA TRP A 215 -11.70 10.48 -17.93
C TRP A 215 -10.44 10.01 -18.65
N GLN A 216 -10.32 10.37 -19.90
CA GLN A 216 -9.07 10.23 -20.64
C GLN A 216 -8.00 11.18 -20.09
N VAL A 217 -6.73 10.81 -20.21
CA VAL A 217 -5.58 11.63 -19.76
C VAL A 217 -5.62 13.05 -20.31
N ALA A 218 -6.16 13.23 -21.54
CA ALA A 218 -6.32 14.53 -22.16
C ALA A 218 -7.24 15.46 -21.36
N VAL A 219 -8.31 14.95 -20.75
CA VAL A 219 -9.24 15.75 -19.93
C VAL A 219 -8.56 16.24 -18.67
N TYR A 220 -7.83 15.37 -17.97
CA TYR A 220 -7.04 15.76 -16.80
C TYR A 220 -5.99 16.83 -17.16
N ALA A 221 -5.29 16.62 -18.26
CA ALA A 221 -4.26 17.55 -18.73
C ALA A 221 -4.86 18.95 -19.07
N ASP A 222 -6.03 18.99 -19.71
CA ASP A 222 -6.73 20.23 -20.00
C ASP A 222 -7.14 20.98 -18.71
N LYS A 223 -7.73 20.28 -17.73
CA LYS A 223 -8.06 20.86 -16.42
C LYS A 223 -6.86 21.44 -15.68
N LEU A 224 -5.68 20.85 -15.89
CA LEU A 224 -4.42 21.31 -15.31
C LEU A 224 -3.71 22.37 -16.17
N ARG A 225 -4.25 22.68 -17.35
CA ARG A 225 -3.66 23.60 -18.34
C ARG A 225 -2.25 23.19 -18.77
N ILE A 226 -2.04 21.90 -19.01
CA ILE A 226 -0.81 21.32 -19.52
C ILE A 226 -1.10 20.32 -20.65
N THR A 227 -0.06 19.87 -21.35
CA THR A 227 -0.21 18.82 -22.35
C THR A 227 -0.28 17.44 -21.72
N PRO A 228 -0.96 16.44 -22.35
CA PRO A 228 -0.96 15.05 -21.90
C PRO A 228 0.45 14.46 -21.74
N SER A 229 1.38 14.80 -22.66
CA SER A 229 2.76 14.35 -22.57
C SER A 229 3.50 14.92 -21.35
N ARG A 230 3.25 16.18 -20.99
CA ARG A 230 3.80 16.78 -19.78
C ARG A 230 3.22 16.13 -18.53
N LEU A 231 1.91 15.85 -18.51
CA LEU A 231 1.25 15.15 -17.41
C LEU A 231 1.84 13.75 -17.22
N ASN A 232 1.96 12.96 -18.29
CA ASN A 232 2.55 11.62 -18.20
C ASN A 232 4.01 11.66 -17.71
N ARG A 233 4.84 12.58 -18.24
CA ARG A 233 6.21 12.74 -17.77
C ARG A 233 6.29 13.10 -16.29
N LEU A 234 5.37 13.96 -15.84
CA LEU A 234 5.23 14.35 -14.43
C LEU A 234 4.89 13.15 -13.56
N CYS A 235 3.89 12.36 -13.96
CA CYS A 235 3.46 11.17 -13.25
C CYS A 235 4.55 10.09 -13.20
N LEU A 236 5.23 9.84 -14.30
CA LEU A 236 6.38 8.92 -14.34
C LEU A 236 7.53 9.38 -13.43
N LYS A 237 7.84 10.69 -13.44
CA LYS A 237 8.89 11.27 -12.58
C LYS A 237 8.56 11.16 -11.10
N LEU A 238 7.30 11.41 -10.71
CA LEU A 238 6.90 11.56 -9.29
C LEU A 238 6.30 10.28 -8.70
N ALA A 239 5.75 9.39 -9.53
CA ALA A 239 5.04 8.19 -9.08
C ALA A 239 5.45 6.90 -9.80
N GLY A 240 6.37 6.96 -10.76
CA GLY A 240 6.80 5.78 -11.52
C GLY A 240 5.76 5.20 -12.48
N HIS A 241 4.55 5.76 -12.53
CA HIS A 241 3.42 5.28 -13.33
C HIS A 241 2.90 6.35 -14.28
N SER A 242 2.23 5.93 -15.37
CA SER A 242 1.55 6.90 -16.26
C SER A 242 0.32 7.52 -15.58
N ALA A 243 -0.13 8.67 -16.07
CA ALA A 243 -1.35 9.30 -15.57
C ALA A 243 -2.58 8.37 -15.71
N PHE A 244 -2.62 7.57 -16.77
CA PHE A 244 -3.67 6.59 -17.01
C PHE A 244 -3.62 5.47 -15.95
N ASP A 245 -2.45 4.91 -15.68
CA ASP A 245 -2.29 3.84 -14.68
C ASP A 245 -2.68 4.32 -13.28
N LEU A 246 -2.29 5.54 -12.90
CA LEU A 246 -2.68 6.14 -11.62
C LEU A 246 -4.20 6.30 -11.47
N ALA A 247 -4.89 6.73 -12.53
CA ALA A 247 -6.34 6.82 -12.52
C ALA A 247 -6.99 5.42 -12.44
N GLN A 248 -6.44 4.44 -13.16
CA GLN A 248 -6.93 3.06 -13.10
C GLN A 248 -6.67 2.40 -11.74
N GLN A 249 -5.51 2.59 -11.13
CA GLN A 249 -5.20 2.08 -9.79
C GLN A 249 -6.23 2.58 -8.76
N ARG A 250 -6.59 3.87 -8.82
CA ARG A 250 -7.65 4.42 -7.93
C ARG A 250 -9.01 3.75 -8.14
N LEU A 251 -9.36 3.51 -9.40
CA LEU A 251 -10.61 2.85 -9.76
C LEU A 251 -10.65 1.39 -9.25
N ILE A 252 -9.55 0.65 -9.41
CA ILE A 252 -9.41 -0.72 -8.91
C ILE A 252 -9.46 -0.78 -7.39
N LEU A 253 -8.83 0.16 -6.69
CA LEU A 253 -8.90 0.26 -5.23
C LEU A 253 -10.36 0.41 -4.76
N GLU A 254 -11.15 1.28 -5.40
CA GLU A 254 -12.58 1.41 -5.09
C GLU A 254 -13.38 0.15 -5.44
N ALA A 255 -12.98 -0.55 -6.52
CA ALA A 255 -13.58 -1.83 -6.88
C ALA A 255 -13.34 -2.89 -5.79
N CYS A 256 -12.12 -3.01 -5.29
CA CYS A 256 -11.78 -3.90 -4.18
C CYS A 256 -12.66 -3.60 -2.96
N ARG A 257 -12.74 -2.32 -2.57
CA ARG A 257 -13.58 -1.88 -1.46
C ARG A 257 -15.05 -2.30 -1.62
N LYS A 258 -15.64 -2.01 -2.80
CA LYS A 258 -17.04 -2.37 -3.07
C LYS A 258 -17.25 -3.88 -3.12
N LEU A 259 -16.32 -4.63 -3.68
CA LEU A 259 -16.40 -6.09 -3.73
C LEU A 259 -16.37 -6.71 -2.33
N THR A 260 -15.63 -6.15 -1.40
CA THR A 260 -15.52 -6.63 -0.02
C THR A 260 -16.75 -6.25 0.83
N TYR A 261 -17.21 -4.99 0.75
CA TYR A 261 -18.14 -4.46 1.74
C TYR A 261 -19.56 -4.19 1.23
N VAL A 262 -19.79 -4.25 -0.09
CA VAL A 262 -21.10 -3.98 -0.65
C VAL A 262 -21.71 -5.27 -1.18
N PRO A 263 -22.86 -5.74 -0.62
CA PRO A 263 -23.50 -6.99 -1.03
C PRO A 263 -24.28 -6.82 -2.35
N SER A 264 -23.70 -6.11 -3.33
CA SER A 264 -24.25 -5.87 -4.66
C SER A 264 -23.66 -6.83 -5.70
N GLY A 265 -24.40 -7.09 -6.78
CA GLY A 265 -23.89 -7.89 -7.90
C GLY A 265 -22.64 -7.26 -8.53
N ILE A 266 -21.74 -8.10 -9.04
CA ILE A 266 -20.50 -7.62 -9.70
C ILE A 266 -20.82 -6.65 -10.85
N SER A 267 -21.88 -6.93 -11.62
CA SER A 267 -22.32 -6.04 -12.70
C SER A 267 -22.81 -4.69 -12.16
N THR A 268 -23.51 -4.68 -11.03
CA THR A 268 -23.96 -3.44 -10.37
C THR A 268 -22.76 -2.60 -9.94
N ILE A 269 -21.76 -3.23 -9.30
CA ILE A 269 -20.51 -2.56 -8.91
C ILE A 269 -19.78 -1.98 -10.14
N ALA A 270 -19.74 -2.74 -11.24
CA ALA A 270 -19.14 -2.24 -12.47
C ALA A 270 -19.84 -0.96 -12.99
N TYR A 271 -21.18 -0.95 -13.01
CA TYR A 271 -21.94 0.23 -13.42
C TYR A 271 -21.72 1.43 -12.47
N GLU A 272 -21.69 1.21 -11.15
CA GLU A 272 -21.44 2.24 -10.16
C GLU A 272 -20.01 2.83 -10.25
N LEU A 273 -19.07 2.06 -10.82
CA LEU A 273 -17.71 2.50 -11.13
C LEU A 273 -17.58 3.14 -12.52
N GLY A 274 -18.71 3.36 -13.22
CA GLY A 274 -18.75 4.01 -14.51
C GLY A 274 -18.45 3.11 -15.71
N PHE A 275 -18.36 1.78 -15.53
CA PHE A 275 -18.19 0.87 -16.65
C PHE A 275 -19.52 0.64 -17.38
N GLN A 276 -19.50 0.74 -18.68
CA GLN A 276 -20.66 0.38 -19.51
C GLN A 276 -20.73 -1.13 -19.79
N ASP A 277 -19.61 -1.83 -19.74
CA ASP A 277 -19.49 -3.28 -19.93
C ASP A 277 -18.87 -3.96 -18.71
N PRO A 278 -19.68 -4.71 -17.92
CA PRO A 278 -19.18 -5.47 -16.77
C PRO A 278 -18.13 -6.55 -17.13
N ALA A 279 -18.14 -7.03 -18.38
CA ALA A 279 -17.13 -7.98 -18.84
C ALA A 279 -15.76 -7.28 -19.02
N TYR A 280 -15.76 -6.04 -19.52
CA TYR A 280 -14.55 -5.23 -19.58
C TYR A 280 -14.02 -4.92 -18.18
N PHE A 281 -14.88 -4.53 -17.24
CA PHE A 281 -14.51 -4.37 -15.83
C PHE A 281 -13.83 -5.62 -15.28
N SER A 282 -14.42 -6.80 -15.48
CA SER A 282 -13.87 -8.05 -14.96
C SER A 282 -12.49 -8.38 -15.53
N ARG A 283 -12.26 -8.11 -16.83
CA ARG A 283 -10.95 -8.28 -17.48
C ARG A 283 -9.91 -7.28 -16.93
N LEU A 284 -10.32 -6.02 -16.77
CA LEU A 284 -9.45 -4.98 -16.20
C LEU A 284 -9.06 -5.32 -14.76
N PHE A 285 -10.03 -5.66 -13.94
CA PHE A 285 -9.80 -6.06 -12.55
C PHE A 285 -8.82 -7.25 -12.45
N LYS A 286 -9.08 -8.32 -13.24
CA LYS A 286 -8.19 -9.49 -13.27
C LYS A 286 -6.76 -9.12 -13.69
N ARG A 287 -6.60 -8.22 -14.64
CA ARG A 287 -5.27 -7.76 -15.09
C ARG A 287 -4.49 -7.03 -13.97
N HIS A 288 -5.19 -6.26 -13.11
CA HIS A 288 -4.55 -5.52 -12.02
C HIS A 288 -4.38 -6.36 -10.74
N MET A 289 -5.34 -7.23 -10.45
CA MET A 289 -5.39 -7.99 -9.18
C MET A 289 -4.98 -9.46 -9.31
N GLY A 290 -4.71 -9.94 -10.53
CA GLY A 290 -4.38 -11.35 -10.79
C GLY A 290 -5.58 -12.31 -10.73
N VAL A 291 -6.65 -11.96 -10.01
CA VAL A 291 -7.87 -12.76 -9.79
C VAL A 291 -9.11 -12.04 -10.32
N THR A 292 -10.17 -12.78 -10.60
CA THR A 292 -11.44 -12.21 -11.04
C THR A 292 -12.16 -11.49 -9.89
N PRO A 293 -13.07 -10.51 -10.14
CA PRO A 293 -13.89 -9.89 -9.10
C PRO A 293 -14.69 -10.90 -8.26
N LYS A 294 -15.12 -11.99 -8.85
CA LYS A 294 -15.86 -13.07 -8.17
C LYS A 294 -14.95 -13.85 -7.21
N GLU A 295 -13.75 -14.20 -7.65
CA GLU A 295 -12.73 -14.86 -6.82
C GLU A 295 -12.29 -13.94 -5.70
N TYR A 296 -12.01 -12.67 -5.99
CA TYR A 296 -11.64 -11.67 -5.00
C TYR A 296 -12.70 -11.53 -3.91
N ARG A 297 -13.99 -11.40 -4.29
CA ARG A 297 -15.09 -11.35 -3.31
C ARG A 297 -15.13 -12.59 -2.44
N ARG A 298 -15.05 -13.78 -3.05
CA ARG A 298 -15.11 -15.04 -2.30
C ARG A 298 -14.03 -15.12 -1.22
N THR A 299 -12.83 -14.67 -1.52
CA THR A 299 -11.71 -14.69 -0.55
C THR A 299 -11.80 -13.59 0.53
N HIS A 300 -12.67 -12.57 0.37
CA HIS A 300 -12.76 -11.43 1.30
C HIS A 300 -14.16 -11.21 1.89
N VAL A 301 -15.16 -12.04 1.56
CA VAL A 301 -16.58 -11.86 1.97
C VAL A 301 -17.25 -13.18 2.40
N GLU A 302 -16.61 -14.35 2.31
CA GLU A 302 -17.14 -15.58 2.88
C GLU A 302 -16.71 -15.61 4.37
N GLU A 303 -17.56 -15.17 5.28
CA GLU A 303 -18.95 -15.31 5.65
C GLU A 303 -19.58 -14.06 6.29
#